data_e6a58e615de92478a7f484c5a85a30a0
#
_entry.id   e6a58e615de92478a7f484c5a85a30a0
#
_cell.length_a   1.000
_cell.length_b   1.000
_cell.length_c   1.000
_cell.angle_alpha   90.00
_cell.angle_beta   90.00
_cell.angle_gamma   90.00
#
_symmetry.space_group_name_H-M   'P 1'
#
loop_
_entity.id
_entity.type
_entity.pdbx_description
1 polymer ?
#
loop_
_entity_poly.entity_id
_entity_poly.type
_entity_poly.pdbx_seq_one_letter_code
_entity_poly.pdbx_strand_id
1 'polypeptide(L)'
;IYTNKTVAGAMRGFGAPQVCFAHESQIDDMARELALDPLEFRLINAFDEGAISPTGQVLKSVAVKQSLTTAANRFGWKEWRRTPKRGRGIGCMWYPVGATAKPNPSAATVKVNEDGTATVLTGTVETGQGALTVLGQIAAEELGIVAEEVHLVSGDTDTTPPDEGANASRTTYVTG
;
A
#
# COMPACT_ATOMS: atom_id res chain seq x y z
N ILE A 1 -1.15 26.01 6.75
CA ILE A 1 -2.39 26.61 7.27
C ILE A 1 -2.22 26.82 8.77
N TYR A 2 -2.34 28.03 9.25
CA TYR A 2 -2.33 28.33 10.70
C TYR A 2 -3.68 27.99 11.30
N THR A 3 -3.68 27.35 12.46
CA THR A 3 -4.89 26.91 13.15
C THR A 3 -4.66 26.87 14.66
N ASN A 4 -5.73 27.10 15.42
CA ASN A 4 -5.76 26.92 16.87
C ASN A 4 -6.09 25.45 17.28
N LYS A 5 -6.25 24.56 16.31
CA LYS A 5 -6.48 23.14 16.54
C LYS A 5 -5.17 22.44 16.90
N THR A 6 -5.26 21.25 17.44
CA THR A 6 -4.11 20.38 17.69
C THR A 6 -3.28 20.21 16.42
N VAL A 7 -1.96 20.25 16.58
CA VAL A 7 -1.03 20.01 15.47
C VAL A 7 -1.25 18.60 14.90
N ALA A 8 -1.44 18.53 13.59
CA ALA A 8 -1.50 17.26 12.89
C ALA A 8 -0.08 16.74 12.64
N GLY A 9 0.10 15.44 12.75
CA GLY A 9 1.35 14.74 12.51
C GLY A 9 1.18 13.58 11.53
N ALA A 10 2.27 12.87 11.27
CA ALA A 10 2.26 11.68 10.44
C ALA A 10 1.50 10.54 11.14
N MET A 11 0.44 10.10 10.51
CA MET A 11 -0.32 8.91 10.86
C MET A 11 -0.29 7.97 9.65
N ARG A 12 -0.41 6.67 9.85
CA ARG A 12 -0.47 5.67 8.77
C ARG A 12 -1.45 6.09 7.67
N GLY A 13 -0.97 6.16 6.42
CA GLY A 13 -1.69 6.74 5.28
C GLY A 13 -1.37 8.21 5.02
N PHE A 14 -0.78 8.94 5.97
CA PHE A 14 -0.23 10.30 5.85
C PHE A 14 -1.16 11.30 5.17
N GLY A 15 -2.44 11.30 5.57
CA GLY A 15 -3.48 12.16 5.02
C GLY A 15 -4.21 11.60 3.78
N ALA A 16 -3.70 10.55 3.17
CA ALA A 16 -4.38 9.92 2.03
C ALA A 16 -5.80 9.42 2.37
N PRO A 17 -6.10 8.84 3.55
CA PRO A 17 -7.47 8.45 3.88
C PRO A 17 -8.45 9.61 3.89
N GLN A 18 -8.07 10.76 4.43
CA GLN A 18 -8.92 11.96 4.47
C GLN A 18 -9.17 12.52 3.07
N VAL A 19 -8.13 12.58 2.24
CA VAL A 19 -8.24 13.03 0.86
C VAL A 19 -9.05 12.02 0.04
N CYS A 20 -8.85 10.72 0.26
CA CYS A 20 -9.61 9.67 -0.39
C CYS A 20 -11.11 9.80 -0.09
N PHE A 21 -11.49 10.00 1.17
CA PHE A 21 -12.89 10.23 1.53
C PHE A 21 -13.46 11.46 0.80
N ALA A 22 -12.72 12.56 0.74
CA ALA A 22 -13.17 13.77 0.10
C ALA A 22 -13.40 13.58 -1.42
N HIS A 23 -12.40 13.05 -2.14
CA HIS A 23 -12.54 12.90 -3.60
C HIS A 23 -13.49 11.79 -4.00
N GLU A 24 -13.56 10.68 -3.25
CA GLU A 24 -14.50 9.60 -3.54
C GLU A 24 -15.96 10.01 -3.30
N SER A 25 -16.21 10.85 -2.27
CA SER A 25 -17.52 11.47 -2.07
C SER A 25 -17.89 12.41 -3.22
N GLN A 26 -16.93 13.21 -3.68
CA GLN A 26 -17.11 14.11 -4.83
C GLN A 26 -17.35 13.33 -6.14
N ILE A 27 -16.67 12.20 -6.33
CA ILE A 27 -16.89 11.30 -7.47
C ILE A 27 -18.32 10.75 -7.46
N ASP A 28 -18.84 10.37 -6.29
CA ASP A 28 -20.23 9.91 -6.17
C ASP A 28 -21.24 11.02 -6.48
N ASP A 29 -20.97 12.26 -6.05
CA ASP A 29 -21.82 13.40 -6.37
C ASP A 29 -21.79 13.71 -7.87
N MET A 30 -20.62 13.72 -8.51
CA MET A 30 -20.49 13.91 -9.95
C MET A 30 -21.19 12.80 -10.75
N ALA A 31 -21.03 11.55 -10.35
CA ALA A 31 -21.74 10.44 -11.00
C ALA A 31 -23.26 10.61 -10.92
N ARG A 32 -23.76 11.07 -9.78
CA ARG A 32 -25.20 11.34 -9.58
C ARG A 32 -25.70 12.47 -10.48
N GLU A 33 -24.97 13.58 -10.55
CA GLU A 33 -25.33 14.73 -11.41
C GLU A 33 -25.31 14.38 -12.90
N LEU A 34 -24.41 13.48 -13.29
CA LEU A 34 -24.32 12.99 -14.67
C LEU A 34 -25.26 11.82 -14.97
N ALA A 35 -26.04 11.37 -14.01
CA ALA A 35 -26.90 10.18 -14.11
C ALA A 35 -26.15 8.90 -14.51
N LEU A 36 -24.88 8.79 -14.09
CA LEU A 36 -24.04 7.61 -14.30
C LEU A 36 -24.04 6.71 -13.05
N ASP A 37 -23.83 5.42 -13.25
CA ASP A 37 -23.55 4.51 -12.13
C ASP A 37 -22.18 4.84 -11.52
N PRO A 38 -22.04 4.93 -10.18
CA PRO A 38 -20.78 5.24 -9.53
C PRO A 38 -19.62 4.28 -9.88
N LEU A 39 -19.91 3.02 -10.15
CA LEU A 39 -18.92 2.07 -10.65
C LEU A 39 -18.50 2.41 -12.08
N GLU A 40 -19.45 2.69 -12.96
CA GLU A 40 -19.19 3.06 -14.35
C GLU A 40 -18.33 4.32 -14.44
N PHE A 41 -18.69 5.35 -13.67
CA PHE A 41 -17.90 6.59 -13.62
C PHE A 41 -16.45 6.34 -13.21
N ARG A 42 -16.22 5.47 -12.22
CA ARG A 42 -14.85 5.08 -11.80
C ARG A 42 -14.13 4.27 -12.89
N LEU A 43 -14.80 3.35 -13.54
CA LEU A 43 -14.19 2.54 -14.62
C LEU A 43 -13.77 3.40 -15.83
N ILE A 44 -14.51 4.45 -16.17
CA ILE A 44 -14.15 5.39 -17.23
C ILE A 44 -12.87 6.15 -16.86
N ASN A 45 -12.74 6.57 -15.60
CA ASN A 45 -11.66 7.44 -15.14
C ASN A 45 -10.46 6.69 -14.54
N ALA A 46 -10.57 5.40 -14.31
CA ALA A 46 -9.50 4.60 -13.73
C ALA A 46 -8.32 4.44 -14.70
N PHE A 47 -7.12 4.42 -14.14
CA PHE A 47 -5.90 4.22 -14.91
C PHE A 47 -5.87 2.86 -15.63
N ASP A 48 -5.30 2.87 -16.81
CA ASP A 48 -4.89 1.69 -17.55
C ASP A 48 -3.36 1.53 -17.49
N GLU A 49 -2.87 0.37 -17.88
CA GLU A 49 -1.44 0.13 -18.03
C GLU A 49 -0.84 1.11 -19.06
N GLY A 50 0.31 1.67 -18.74
CA GLY A 50 0.97 2.69 -19.55
C GLY A 50 0.47 4.12 -19.29
N ALA A 51 -0.57 4.32 -18.48
CA ALA A 51 -1.01 5.66 -18.11
C ALA A 51 0.09 6.43 -17.35
N ILE A 52 0.09 7.74 -17.52
CA ILE A 52 1.01 8.63 -16.79
C ILE A 52 0.27 9.19 -15.58
N SER A 53 0.81 8.96 -14.40
CA SER A 53 0.27 9.52 -13.16
C SER A 53 0.46 11.04 -13.08
N PRO A 54 -0.27 11.75 -12.21
CA PRO A 54 -0.07 13.19 -11.98
C PRO A 54 1.36 13.56 -11.53
N THR A 55 2.13 12.59 -11.01
CA THR A 55 3.53 12.76 -10.62
C THR A 55 4.52 12.41 -11.74
N GLY A 56 4.04 12.14 -12.96
CA GLY A 56 4.87 11.82 -14.12
C GLY A 56 5.34 10.38 -14.22
N GLN A 57 4.88 9.49 -13.32
CA GLN A 57 5.24 8.08 -13.35
C GLN A 57 4.43 7.34 -14.41
N VAL A 58 5.10 6.59 -15.28
CA VAL A 58 4.44 5.62 -16.18
C VAL A 58 4.04 4.40 -15.36
N LEU A 59 2.74 4.14 -15.30
CA LEU A 59 2.17 3.07 -14.50
C LEU A 59 2.29 1.72 -15.24
N LYS A 60 2.94 0.77 -14.60
CA LYS A 60 3.06 -0.62 -15.04
C LYS A 60 2.25 -1.50 -14.11
N SER A 61 1.66 -2.58 -14.63
CA SER A 61 0.90 -3.52 -13.79
C SER A 61 -0.29 -2.86 -13.06
N VAL A 62 -1.20 -2.28 -13.81
CA VAL A 62 -2.39 -1.58 -13.30
C VAL A 62 -3.60 -2.52 -13.28
N ALA A 63 -4.14 -2.79 -12.10
CA ALA A 63 -5.27 -3.72 -11.91
C ALA A 63 -6.52 -3.05 -11.32
N VAL A 64 -6.60 -1.72 -11.27
CA VAL A 64 -7.71 -1.00 -10.61
C VAL A 64 -9.06 -1.32 -11.24
N LYS A 65 -9.17 -1.34 -12.57
CA LYS A 65 -10.42 -1.69 -13.27
C LYS A 65 -10.83 -3.14 -13.00
N GLN A 66 -9.88 -4.05 -13.01
CA GLN A 66 -10.11 -5.46 -12.69
C GLN A 66 -10.58 -5.63 -11.24
N SER A 67 -9.95 -4.94 -10.30
CA SER A 67 -10.31 -4.98 -8.88
C SER A 67 -11.71 -4.45 -8.65
N LEU A 68 -12.06 -3.29 -9.21
CA LEU A 68 -13.40 -2.70 -9.14
C LEU A 68 -14.46 -3.64 -9.72
N THR A 69 -14.22 -4.17 -10.90
CA THR A 69 -15.15 -5.09 -11.58
C THR A 69 -15.34 -6.39 -10.79
N THR A 70 -14.24 -6.96 -10.29
CA THR A 70 -14.30 -8.20 -9.49
C THR A 70 -15.06 -7.98 -8.17
N ALA A 71 -14.78 -6.89 -7.47
CA ALA A 71 -15.48 -6.55 -6.24
C ALA A 71 -16.98 -6.32 -6.49
N ALA A 72 -17.33 -5.56 -7.51
CA ALA A 72 -18.70 -5.29 -7.89
C ALA A 72 -19.48 -6.57 -8.26
N ASN A 73 -18.87 -7.46 -9.04
CA ASN A 73 -19.48 -8.73 -9.42
C ASN A 73 -19.70 -9.63 -8.19
N ARG A 74 -18.70 -9.76 -7.31
CA ARG A 74 -18.82 -10.56 -6.07
C ARG A 74 -19.86 -10.01 -5.12
N PHE A 75 -20.03 -8.69 -5.08
CA PHE A 75 -21.07 -8.02 -4.28
C PHE A 75 -22.47 -8.16 -4.88
N GLY A 76 -22.61 -8.48 -6.17
CA GLY A 76 -23.90 -8.43 -6.88
C GLY A 76 -24.36 -6.99 -7.14
N TRP A 77 -23.43 -6.12 -7.59
CA TRP A 77 -23.67 -4.68 -7.74
C TRP A 77 -24.87 -4.36 -8.62
N LYS A 78 -25.06 -5.05 -9.74
CA LYS A 78 -26.14 -4.82 -10.69
C LYS A 78 -27.51 -5.29 -10.16
N GLU A 79 -27.51 -6.36 -9.40
CA GLU A 79 -28.70 -7.02 -8.83
C GLU A 79 -29.15 -6.36 -7.53
N TRP A 80 -28.26 -5.59 -6.88
CA TRP A 80 -28.57 -4.99 -5.60
C TRP A 80 -29.75 -4.01 -5.67
N ARG A 81 -30.62 -4.10 -4.72
CA ARG A 81 -31.78 -3.19 -4.58
C ARG A 81 -31.76 -2.53 -3.22
N ARG A 82 -32.08 -1.24 -3.22
CA ARG A 82 -32.16 -0.45 -1.99
C ARG A 82 -33.30 -0.97 -1.12
N THR A 83 -32.99 -1.20 0.15
CA THR A 83 -33.97 -1.51 1.20
C THR A 83 -33.82 -0.52 2.35
N PRO A 84 -34.84 -0.33 3.21
CA PRO A 84 -34.71 0.51 4.38
C PRO A 84 -33.48 0.12 5.22
N LYS A 85 -32.73 1.11 5.69
CA LYS A 85 -31.52 0.96 6.53
C LYS A 85 -30.35 0.22 5.86
N ARG A 86 -30.37 0.01 4.55
CA ARG A 86 -29.24 -0.57 3.80
C ARG A 86 -28.87 0.32 2.62
N GLY A 87 -27.59 0.59 2.50
CA GLY A 87 -26.98 1.28 1.38
C GLY A 87 -25.86 0.47 0.76
N ARG A 88 -25.48 0.81 -0.45
CA ARG A 88 -24.26 0.32 -1.10
C ARG A 88 -23.36 1.51 -1.42
N GLY A 89 -22.08 1.27 -1.46
CA GLY A 89 -21.09 2.23 -1.92
C GLY A 89 -19.90 1.49 -2.51
N ILE A 90 -19.16 2.17 -3.35
CA ILE A 90 -17.91 1.70 -3.92
C ILE A 90 -16.91 2.85 -3.86
N GLY A 91 -15.68 2.53 -3.53
CA GLY A 91 -14.58 3.48 -3.54
C GLY A 91 -13.32 2.81 -4.03
N CYS A 92 -12.41 3.60 -4.56
CA CYS A 92 -11.08 3.13 -4.92
C CYS A 92 -10.02 4.15 -4.49
N MET A 93 -8.80 3.68 -4.41
CA MET A 93 -7.68 4.52 -4.01
C MET A 93 -6.46 4.16 -4.84
N TRP A 94 -5.72 5.17 -5.22
CA TRP A 94 -4.37 5.02 -5.73
C TRP A 94 -3.38 5.56 -4.69
N TYR A 95 -2.40 4.74 -4.33
CA TYR A 95 -1.33 5.13 -3.41
C TYR A 95 -0.01 4.60 -3.96
N PRO A 96 1.02 5.45 -4.13
CA PRO A 96 2.30 5.01 -4.67
C PRO A 96 3.01 4.07 -3.70
N VAL A 97 3.72 3.09 -4.26
CA VAL A 97 4.62 2.19 -3.51
C VAL A 97 6.01 2.78 -3.54
N GLY A 98 6.63 2.90 -2.37
CA GLY A 98 7.92 3.53 -2.21
C GLY A 98 7.87 5.06 -2.28
N ALA A 99 8.97 5.71 -1.95
CA ALA A 99 9.13 7.16 -2.07
C ALA A 99 9.49 7.51 -3.52
N THR A 100 8.49 7.85 -4.33
CA THR A 100 8.68 8.23 -5.73
C THR A 100 9.41 9.59 -5.85
N ALA A 101 10.22 9.74 -6.91
CA ALA A 101 10.95 10.97 -7.26
C ALA A 101 12.04 11.42 -6.27
N LYS A 102 12.48 10.57 -5.35
CA LYS A 102 13.65 10.81 -4.49
C LYS A 102 14.42 9.51 -4.24
N PRO A 103 15.72 9.58 -3.87
CA PRO A 103 16.46 8.41 -3.41
C PRO A 103 15.70 7.71 -2.26
N ASN A 104 15.72 6.39 -2.30
CA ASN A 104 14.95 5.57 -1.36
C ASN A 104 15.79 4.35 -0.92
N PRO A 105 16.98 4.58 -0.32
CA PRO A 105 17.90 3.52 0.03
C PRO A 105 17.37 2.67 1.18
N SER A 106 17.73 1.41 1.17
CA SER A 106 17.69 0.49 2.30
C SER A 106 18.90 -0.44 2.22
N ALA A 107 19.20 -1.09 3.31
CA ALA A 107 20.25 -2.09 3.35
C ALA A 107 19.87 -3.25 4.28
N ALA A 108 20.33 -4.43 3.94
CA ALA A 108 20.25 -5.60 4.80
C ALA A 108 21.58 -6.35 4.75
N THR A 109 21.91 -7.00 5.85
CA THR A 109 23.05 -7.93 5.93
C THR A 109 22.51 -9.32 6.21
N VAL A 110 22.86 -10.28 5.38
CA VAL A 110 22.49 -11.68 5.56
C VAL A 110 23.74 -12.47 5.92
N LYS A 111 23.68 -13.19 7.03
CA LYS A 111 24.72 -14.10 7.50
C LYS A 111 24.17 -15.51 7.56
N VAL A 112 24.76 -16.44 6.84
CA VAL A 112 24.49 -17.86 6.98
C VAL A 112 25.34 -18.40 8.13
N ASN A 113 24.71 -19.09 9.07
CA ASN A 113 25.35 -19.68 10.24
C ASN A 113 25.86 -21.10 9.95
N GLU A 114 26.76 -21.61 10.79
CA GLU A 114 27.37 -22.93 10.61
C GLU A 114 26.37 -24.08 10.76
N ASP A 115 25.27 -23.85 11.47
CA ASP A 115 24.18 -24.80 11.66
C ASP A 115 23.14 -24.80 10.53
N GLY A 116 23.34 -23.99 9.49
CA GLY A 116 22.44 -23.87 8.34
C GLY A 116 21.35 -22.81 8.50
N THR A 117 21.21 -22.21 9.67
CA THR A 117 20.28 -21.08 9.86
C THR A 117 20.83 -19.79 9.26
N ALA A 118 20.00 -18.79 9.11
CA ALA A 118 20.41 -17.46 8.64
C ALA A 118 20.04 -16.36 9.63
N THR A 119 20.91 -15.35 9.75
CA THR A 119 20.61 -14.12 10.50
C THR A 119 20.55 -12.95 9.52
N VAL A 120 19.43 -12.22 9.51
CA VAL A 120 19.22 -11.03 8.69
C VAL A 120 19.20 -9.81 9.61
N LEU A 121 20.08 -8.85 9.34
CA LEU A 121 20.11 -7.57 10.04
C LEU A 121 19.56 -6.49 9.11
N THR A 122 18.55 -5.75 9.55
CA THR A 122 17.94 -4.67 8.79
C THR A 122 17.54 -3.51 9.68
N GLY A 123 17.69 -2.28 9.20
CA GLY A 123 17.18 -1.08 9.89
C GLY A 123 15.67 -0.92 9.83
N THR A 124 14.98 -1.73 9.05
CA THR A 124 13.52 -1.73 8.94
C THR A 124 12.87 -2.05 10.27
N VAL A 125 11.79 -1.34 10.60
CA VAL A 125 11.06 -1.51 11.84
C VAL A 125 9.64 -2.03 11.63
N GLU A 126 9.17 -2.79 12.60
CA GLU A 126 7.79 -3.27 12.67
C GLU A 126 6.88 -2.19 13.28
N THR A 127 5.78 -1.91 12.60
CA THR A 127 4.71 -1.01 13.09
C THR A 127 3.33 -1.70 13.09
N GLY A 128 3.32 -3.02 13.11
CA GLY A 128 2.12 -3.85 13.02
C GLY A 128 1.73 -4.25 11.59
N GLN A 129 2.58 -3.93 10.58
CA GLN A 129 2.31 -4.25 9.18
C GLN A 129 2.81 -5.65 8.76
N GLY A 130 3.51 -6.38 9.63
CA GLY A 130 4.04 -7.72 9.34
C GLY A 130 5.33 -7.72 8.51
N ALA A 131 6.08 -6.62 8.48
CA ALA A 131 7.26 -6.47 7.65
C ALA A 131 8.34 -7.51 7.99
N LEU A 132 8.61 -7.75 9.27
CA LEU A 132 9.66 -8.68 9.67
C LEU A 132 9.33 -10.10 9.24
N THR A 133 8.07 -10.53 9.35
CA THR A 133 7.63 -11.83 8.85
C THR A 133 7.86 -11.97 7.36
N VAL A 134 7.46 -10.96 6.59
CA VAL A 134 7.58 -10.99 5.11
C VAL A 134 9.06 -10.96 4.69
N LEU A 135 9.89 -10.15 5.33
CA LEU A 135 11.32 -10.10 5.03
C LEU A 135 12.02 -11.42 5.37
N GLY A 136 11.62 -12.07 6.47
CA GLY A 136 12.08 -13.42 6.79
C GLY A 136 11.70 -14.45 5.72
N GLN A 137 10.48 -14.39 5.21
CA GLN A 137 10.01 -15.27 4.13
C GLN A 137 10.78 -15.03 2.83
N ILE A 138 11.05 -13.77 2.46
CA ILE A 138 11.84 -13.43 1.28
C ILE A 138 13.27 -13.99 1.40
N ALA A 139 13.91 -13.78 2.55
CA ALA A 139 15.25 -14.30 2.77
C ALA A 139 15.29 -15.84 2.76
N ALA A 140 14.29 -16.49 3.35
CA ALA A 140 14.18 -17.94 3.36
C ALA A 140 14.00 -18.52 1.95
N GLU A 141 13.14 -17.91 1.14
CA GLU A 141 12.91 -18.31 -0.26
C GLU A 141 14.18 -18.22 -1.08
N GLU A 142 14.91 -17.10 -0.98
CA GLU A 142 16.18 -16.91 -1.72
C GLU A 142 17.30 -17.84 -1.26
N LEU A 143 17.33 -18.20 0.03
CA LEU A 143 18.33 -19.11 0.58
C LEU A 143 17.95 -20.60 0.42
N GLY A 144 16.69 -20.90 0.09
CA GLY A 144 16.19 -22.28 0.00
C GLY A 144 16.06 -22.97 1.34
N ILE A 145 15.77 -22.23 2.41
CA ILE A 145 15.54 -22.76 3.78
C ILE A 145 14.12 -22.43 4.23
N VAL A 146 13.68 -22.99 5.36
CA VAL A 146 12.36 -22.66 5.92
C VAL A 146 12.42 -21.33 6.69
N ALA A 147 11.31 -20.59 6.74
CA ALA A 147 11.27 -19.26 7.35
C ALA A 147 11.60 -19.27 8.85
N GLU A 148 11.35 -20.37 9.52
CA GLU A 148 11.66 -20.60 10.93
C GLU A 148 13.16 -20.66 11.22
N GLU A 149 13.99 -20.93 10.21
CA GLU A 149 15.45 -20.92 10.29
C GLU A 149 16.07 -19.55 10.01
N VAL A 150 15.24 -18.53 9.74
CA VAL A 150 15.69 -17.14 9.52
C VAL A 150 15.45 -16.31 10.78
N HIS A 151 16.52 -15.81 11.38
CA HIS A 151 16.48 -14.92 12.54
C HIS A 151 16.65 -13.47 12.09
N LEU A 152 15.65 -12.61 12.37
CA LEU A 152 15.72 -11.19 12.07
C LEU A 152 16.15 -10.38 13.29
N VAL A 153 17.13 -9.50 13.07
CA VAL A 153 17.50 -8.42 13.99
C VAL A 153 17.15 -7.11 13.29
N SER A 154 16.30 -6.30 13.91
CA SER A 154 15.78 -5.08 13.30
C SER A 154 15.81 -3.89 14.23
N GLY A 155 16.04 -2.68 13.68
CA GLY A 155 15.92 -1.43 14.41
C GLY A 155 16.92 -1.23 15.55
N ASP A 156 17.98 -1.99 15.58
CA ASP A 156 19.08 -1.84 16.53
C ASP A 156 20.17 -0.95 15.89
N THR A 157 20.31 0.27 16.38
CA THR A 157 21.23 1.26 15.82
C THR A 157 22.72 0.90 15.97
N ASP A 158 23.04 -0.05 16.84
CA ASP A 158 24.42 -0.50 17.05
C ASP A 158 24.81 -1.60 16.07
N THR A 159 23.84 -2.38 15.56
CA THR A 159 24.14 -3.59 14.78
C THR A 159 23.51 -3.61 13.41
N THR A 160 22.39 -2.88 13.19
CA THR A 160 21.68 -2.94 11.92
C THR A 160 22.07 -1.80 10.98
N PRO A 161 22.07 -2.05 9.65
CA PRO A 161 22.33 -0.99 8.68
C PRO A 161 21.22 0.07 8.72
N PRO A 162 21.48 1.30 8.26
CA PRO A 162 20.50 2.37 8.25
C PRO A 162 19.34 2.08 7.28
N ASP A 163 18.14 2.53 7.64
CA ASP A 163 16.94 2.53 6.82
C ASP A 163 16.19 3.86 6.97
N GLU A 164 15.49 4.31 5.93
CA GLU A 164 14.70 5.54 5.98
C GLU A 164 13.37 5.41 6.75
N GLY A 165 13.09 4.25 7.30
CA GLY A 165 11.93 3.96 8.12
C GLY A 165 10.71 3.42 7.36
N ALA A 166 9.74 2.93 8.12
CA ALA A 166 8.51 2.32 7.63
C ALA A 166 7.51 3.39 7.17
N ASN A 167 7.72 3.97 6.01
CA ASN A 167 6.85 5.00 5.41
C ASN A 167 6.62 4.74 3.92
N ALA A 168 5.71 5.49 3.29
CA ALA A 168 5.45 5.47 1.85
C ALA A 168 5.26 4.05 1.25
N SER A 169 4.83 3.08 2.02
CA SER A 169 4.69 1.67 1.59
C SER A 169 5.98 1.08 1.00
N ARG A 170 7.14 1.53 1.50
CA ARG A 170 8.44 1.17 0.93
C ARG A 170 9.03 -0.14 1.45
N THR A 171 8.68 -0.51 2.69
CA THR A 171 9.43 -1.52 3.45
C THR A 171 9.63 -2.83 2.67
N THR A 172 8.58 -3.54 2.34
CA THR A 172 8.71 -4.82 1.60
C THR A 172 9.30 -4.63 0.21
N TYR A 173 8.93 -3.54 -0.48
CA TYR A 173 9.37 -3.29 -1.86
C TYR A 173 10.84 -2.89 -1.98
N VAL A 174 11.37 -2.16 -1.00
CA VAL A 174 12.73 -1.60 -1.06
C VAL A 174 13.73 -2.43 -0.26
N THR A 175 13.32 -2.99 0.88
CA THR A 175 14.21 -3.78 1.75
C THR A 175 14.19 -5.27 1.39
N GLY A 176 13.05 -5.79 0.93
CA GLY A 176 12.92 -7.16 0.44
C GLY A 176 13.49 -7.30 -0.95
#